data_b31a4c7e7f803376e5a5c7f7c9d4d31e
#
_entry.id   b31a4c7e7f803376e5a5c7f7c9d4d31e
#
_cell.length_a   1.000
_cell.length_b   1.000
_cell.length_c   1.000
_cell.angle_alpha   90.00
_cell.angle_beta   90.00
_cell.angle_gamma   90.00
#
_symmetry.space_group_name_H-M   'P 1'
#
loop_
_entity.id
_entity.type
_entity.pdbx_description
1 polymer ?
#
loop_
_entity_poly.entity_id
_entity_poly.type
_entity_poly.pdbx_seq_one_letter_code
_entity_poly.pdbx_strand_id
1 'polypeptide(L)'
;MILSRLRLGRLGLSLVLAAAFLLGFPRAQYAHDIPNSVTILAFIKPDGHTLRVVMRVPLQAMRDVNFPMHGPGYLDIEKATPLLSDAAKVWLAGDMHIYEENEPLSAPTIAATRVSLPSDRAFESYATALANLAAPELPPDTELMWSQAMLDVELEYPIASEQSRFSIQPALARLGLRTNTVLRFELPNGSERAFEYLGDPGLVRLDPRWYQAAFSFVSLGFQHILDGIDHLLFIFCLVIPFRRLRPLVGVVTSFTVAHSITLIASAAGLAPSGLWFPPLIEVLIALSIVYMALENIVGARLDRRWMIAFGFGLVHGFGFSFALRESMQFAGSHLATSLLSFNVGVELGQLFVLALAIPVLNWGFKHVVAERMGTIILSAFIAHTAWHWMLDRWTVFAQYRVALPELNDATVASGMRLLMALLIVGGAGWLLLLASGRLMARPSKFTNDLKNDLAE
;
A
#
# COMPACT_ATOMS: atom_id res chain seq x y z
N MET A 1 29.79 -51.08 43.64
CA MET A 1 28.48 -50.68 44.19
C MET A 1 28.29 -49.15 44.36
N ILE A 2 29.32 -48.33 44.22
CA ILE A 2 29.26 -46.86 44.33
C ILE A 2 28.88 -46.17 43.00
N LEU A 3 29.27 -46.71 41.86
CA LEU A 3 29.00 -46.14 40.54
C LEU A 3 27.54 -46.27 40.05
N SER A 4 26.76 -47.22 40.58
CA SER A 4 25.34 -47.39 40.24
C SER A 4 24.43 -46.37 40.96
N ARG A 5 24.78 -45.90 42.17
CA ARG A 5 24.02 -44.91 42.91
C ARG A 5 24.16 -43.49 42.36
N LEU A 6 25.30 -43.15 41.72
CA LEU A 6 25.53 -41.87 41.04
C LEU A 6 24.74 -41.72 39.74
N ARG A 7 24.46 -42.82 39.03
CA ARG A 7 23.65 -42.78 37.78
C ARG A 7 22.17 -42.65 38.08
N LEU A 8 21.63 -43.26 39.13
CA LEU A 8 20.22 -43.10 39.54
C LEU A 8 19.94 -41.67 40.04
N GLY A 9 20.86 -41.04 40.78
CA GLY A 9 20.70 -39.67 41.25
C GLY A 9 20.66 -38.63 40.08
N ARG A 10 21.48 -38.86 39.02
CA ARG A 10 21.47 -37.99 37.83
C ARG A 10 20.19 -38.14 36.99
N LEU A 11 19.66 -39.36 36.85
CA LEU A 11 18.37 -39.60 36.16
C LEU A 11 17.20 -38.98 36.95
N GLY A 12 17.17 -39.08 38.28
CA GLY A 12 16.16 -38.44 39.09
C GLY A 12 16.19 -36.93 39.01
N LEU A 13 17.37 -36.30 39.03
CA LEU A 13 17.51 -34.86 38.90
C LEU A 13 17.11 -34.36 37.51
N SER A 14 17.43 -35.10 36.42
CA SER A 14 17.03 -34.78 35.08
C SER A 14 15.50 -34.87 34.88
N LEU A 15 14.84 -35.83 35.52
CA LEU A 15 13.39 -35.99 35.47
C LEU A 15 12.69 -34.88 36.27
N VAL A 16 13.24 -34.48 37.43
CA VAL A 16 12.71 -33.37 38.23
C VAL A 16 12.87 -32.02 37.47
N LEU A 17 14.02 -31.80 36.84
CA LEU A 17 14.25 -30.60 36.02
C LEU A 17 13.35 -30.58 34.79
N ALA A 18 13.14 -31.72 34.11
CA ALA A 18 12.21 -31.81 32.98
C ALA A 18 10.74 -31.58 33.43
N ALA A 19 10.34 -32.14 34.60
CA ALA A 19 9.00 -31.89 35.16
C ALA A 19 8.83 -30.43 35.61
N ALA A 20 9.84 -29.81 36.20
CA ALA A 20 9.84 -28.40 36.55
C ALA A 20 9.79 -27.49 35.30
N PHE A 21 10.45 -27.88 34.23
CA PHE A 21 10.41 -27.18 32.92
C PHE A 21 9.01 -27.30 32.29
N LEU A 22 8.38 -28.47 32.37
CA LEU A 22 7.02 -28.70 31.85
C LEU A 22 5.92 -28.03 32.70
N LEU A 23 6.14 -27.85 34.00
CA LEU A 23 5.20 -27.19 34.89
C LEU A 23 5.41 -25.67 34.97
N GLY A 24 6.58 -25.19 34.55
CA GLY A 24 6.98 -23.77 34.55
C GLY A 24 6.60 -23.00 33.29
N PHE A 25 5.96 -23.60 32.29
CA PHE A 25 5.40 -22.82 31.20
C PHE A 25 4.26 -21.96 31.73
N PRO A 26 4.38 -20.62 31.71
CA PRO A 26 3.26 -19.79 32.02
C PRO A 26 2.15 -20.19 31.01
N ARG A 27 0.95 -20.48 31.54
CA ARG A 27 -0.24 -20.54 30.69
C ARG A 27 -0.22 -19.29 29.86
N ALA A 28 -0.22 -19.44 28.53
CA ALA A 28 -0.36 -18.32 27.64
C ALA A 28 -1.61 -17.54 28.09
N GLN A 29 -1.40 -16.45 28.82
CA GLN A 29 -2.40 -15.43 28.88
C GLN A 29 -2.55 -14.99 27.44
N TYR A 30 -3.75 -15.06 26.90
CA TYR A 30 -4.09 -14.44 25.63
C TYR A 30 -3.81 -12.94 25.82
N ALA A 31 -2.57 -12.54 25.59
CA ALA A 31 -2.27 -11.16 25.31
C ALA A 31 -3.04 -10.86 24.03
N HIS A 32 -3.92 -9.87 24.06
CA HIS A 32 -4.63 -9.41 22.88
C HIS A 32 -3.58 -9.12 21.82
N ASP A 33 -3.56 -9.91 20.72
CA ASP A 33 -2.60 -9.73 19.65
C ASP A 33 -2.80 -8.34 19.06
N ILE A 34 -1.71 -7.55 19.03
CA ILE A 34 -1.72 -6.26 18.35
C ILE A 34 -1.93 -6.54 16.86
N PRO A 35 -2.97 -5.97 16.22
CA PRO A 35 -3.16 -6.15 14.79
C PRO A 35 -1.90 -5.73 14.03
N ASN A 36 -1.45 -6.56 13.09
CA ASN A 36 -0.28 -6.28 12.29
C ASN A 36 -0.46 -5.03 11.42
N SER A 37 -1.68 -4.78 10.96
CA SER A 37 -2.04 -3.61 10.16
C SER A 37 -3.47 -3.18 10.50
N VAL A 38 -3.65 -1.88 10.69
CA VAL A 38 -4.95 -1.23 10.92
C VAL A 38 -5.12 -0.11 9.90
N THR A 39 -6.23 -0.13 9.19
CA THR A 39 -6.64 0.99 8.31
C THR A 39 -7.77 1.75 8.98
N ILE A 40 -7.59 3.06 9.13
CA ILE A 40 -8.55 4.00 9.66
C ILE A 40 -9.05 4.86 8.51
N LEU A 41 -10.37 4.93 8.34
CA LEU A 41 -11.00 5.81 7.38
C LEU A 41 -11.62 6.99 8.14
N ALA A 42 -11.37 8.20 7.69
CA ALA A 42 -11.87 9.40 8.37
C ALA A 42 -12.32 10.47 7.39
N PHE A 43 -13.43 11.12 7.75
CA PHE A 43 -13.87 12.37 7.13
C PHE A 43 -13.81 13.48 8.17
N ILE A 44 -13.36 14.66 7.78
CA ILE A 44 -13.46 15.87 8.57
C ILE A 44 -14.21 16.91 7.75
N LYS A 45 -15.25 17.49 8.33
CA LYS A 45 -16.07 18.52 7.68
C LYS A 45 -16.45 19.61 8.68
N PRO A 46 -16.06 20.86 8.44
CA PRO A 46 -16.62 21.99 9.16
C PRO A 46 -18.03 22.28 8.66
N ASP A 47 -18.97 22.48 9.58
CA ASP A 47 -20.37 22.77 9.33
C ASP A 47 -20.85 23.82 10.33
N GLY A 48 -20.93 25.09 9.93
CA GLY A 48 -21.27 26.23 10.77
C GLY A 48 -20.30 26.41 11.95
N HIS A 49 -20.73 26.07 13.17
CA HIS A 49 -19.92 26.15 14.39
C HIS A 49 -19.48 24.77 14.92
N THR A 50 -19.58 23.74 14.12
CA THR A 50 -19.21 22.38 14.51
C THR A 50 -18.26 21.77 13.48
N LEU A 51 -17.14 21.24 13.92
CA LEU A 51 -16.30 20.40 13.10
C LEU A 51 -16.67 18.94 13.36
N ARG A 52 -17.18 18.26 12.34
CA ARG A 52 -17.56 16.86 12.42
C ARG A 52 -16.44 15.97 11.91
N VAL A 53 -16.11 14.96 12.71
CA VAL A 53 -15.14 13.93 12.36
C VAL A 53 -15.83 12.58 12.37
N VAL A 54 -15.99 11.97 11.20
CA VAL A 54 -16.62 10.67 11.02
C VAL A 54 -15.53 9.65 10.72
N MET A 55 -15.40 8.63 11.55
CA MET A 55 -14.31 7.66 11.45
C MET A 55 -14.83 6.23 11.43
N ARG A 56 -14.12 5.36 10.69
CA ARG A 56 -14.27 3.89 10.72
C ARG A 56 -12.97 3.26 11.17
N VAL A 57 -13.03 2.44 12.20
CA VAL A 57 -11.89 1.78 12.83
C VAL A 57 -12.21 0.32 13.14
N PRO A 58 -11.33 -0.66 12.91
CA PRO A 58 -11.55 -2.04 13.33
C PRO A 58 -11.69 -2.16 14.85
N LEU A 59 -12.76 -2.82 15.34
CA LEU A 59 -12.97 -3.03 16.79
C LEU A 59 -11.81 -3.76 17.45
N GLN A 60 -11.17 -4.70 16.76
CA GLN A 60 -10.01 -5.44 17.28
C GLN A 60 -8.80 -4.55 17.64
N ALA A 61 -8.76 -3.31 17.12
CA ALA A 61 -7.70 -2.35 17.48
C ALA A 61 -7.85 -1.80 18.90
N MET A 62 -9.04 -1.89 19.49
CA MET A 62 -9.38 -1.38 20.83
C MET A 62 -9.20 -2.47 21.89
N ARG A 63 -7.94 -2.84 22.15
CA ARG A 63 -7.52 -4.06 22.86
C ARG A 63 -7.96 -4.16 24.33
N ASP A 64 -8.13 -3.02 24.99
CA ASP A 64 -8.49 -2.98 26.43
C ASP A 64 -10.01 -3.05 26.65
N VAL A 65 -10.79 -3.16 25.56
CA VAL A 65 -12.23 -3.27 25.61
C VAL A 65 -12.63 -4.73 25.37
N ASN A 66 -13.25 -5.35 26.37
CA ASN A 66 -13.79 -6.70 26.26
C ASN A 66 -15.19 -6.63 25.66
N PHE A 67 -15.28 -6.79 24.35
CA PHE A 67 -16.58 -6.86 23.69
C PHE A 67 -17.24 -8.22 23.94
N PRO A 68 -18.52 -8.25 24.34
CA PRO A 68 -19.28 -9.49 24.51
C PRO A 68 -19.35 -10.28 23.19
N MET A 69 -19.15 -11.58 23.30
CA MET A 69 -19.17 -12.50 22.17
C MET A 69 -20.10 -13.69 22.43
N HIS A 70 -20.58 -14.31 21.37
CA HIS A 70 -21.34 -15.55 21.43
C HIS A 70 -20.82 -16.55 20.36
N GLY A 71 -21.20 -17.83 20.50
CA GLY A 71 -20.79 -18.87 19.56
C GLY A 71 -19.27 -18.98 19.37
N PRO A 72 -18.78 -19.15 18.14
CA PRO A 72 -17.35 -19.35 17.84
C PRO A 72 -16.52 -18.04 17.83
N GLY A 73 -17.06 -16.92 18.34
CA GLY A 73 -16.39 -15.61 18.34
C GLY A 73 -17.17 -14.53 17.59
N TYR A 74 -18.47 -14.68 17.44
CA TYR A 74 -19.35 -13.65 16.89
C TYR A 74 -19.58 -12.54 17.93
N LEU A 75 -19.60 -11.29 17.48
CA LEU A 75 -19.88 -10.14 18.32
C LEU A 75 -21.36 -10.15 18.76
N ASP A 76 -21.61 -10.04 20.06
CA ASP A 76 -22.96 -9.81 20.60
C ASP A 76 -23.28 -8.32 20.43
N ILE A 77 -23.92 -7.95 19.33
CA ILE A 77 -24.12 -6.57 18.88
C ILE A 77 -24.92 -5.79 19.93
N GLU A 78 -25.99 -6.36 20.47
CA GLU A 78 -26.86 -5.72 21.45
C GLU A 78 -26.11 -5.35 22.73
N LYS A 79 -25.25 -6.25 23.23
CA LYS A 79 -24.44 -5.99 24.42
C LYS A 79 -23.17 -5.17 24.13
N ALA A 80 -22.66 -5.19 22.91
CA ALA A 80 -21.49 -4.40 22.52
C ALA A 80 -21.83 -2.93 22.28
N THR A 81 -23.01 -2.62 21.75
CA THR A 81 -23.44 -1.24 21.42
C THR A 81 -23.24 -0.25 22.56
N PRO A 82 -23.64 -0.52 23.82
CA PRO A 82 -23.42 0.42 24.93
C PRO A 82 -21.94 0.71 25.22
N LEU A 83 -21.03 -0.20 24.85
CA LEU A 83 -19.59 -0.08 25.11
C LEU A 83 -18.86 0.74 24.03
N LEU A 84 -19.47 0.94 22.87
CA LEU A 84 -18.83 1.58 21.72
C LEU A 84 -18.42 3.03 22.01
N SER A 85 -19.29 3.78 22.70
CA SER A 85 -19.01 5.17 23.06
C SER A 85 -17.80 5.31 23.98
N ASP A 86 -17.71 4.45 25.00
CA ASP A 86 -16.57 4.44 25.91
C ASP A 86 -15.28 3.99 25.21
N ALA A 87 -15.37 3.00 24.32
CA ALA A 87 -14.26 2.56 23.49
C ALA A 87 -13.76 3.71 22.60
N ALA A 88 -14.66 4.40 21.90
CA ALA A 88 -14.33 5.56 21.06
C ALA A 88 -13.70 6.70 21.86
N LYS A 89 -14.18 6.96 23.08
CA LYS A 89 -13.64 8.00 23.97
C LYS A 89 -12.19 7.72 24.36
N VAL A 90 -11.89 6.46 24.73
CA VAL A 90 -10.56 6.06 25.20
C VAL A 90 -9.56 5.95 24.06
N TRP A 91 -9.98 5.41 22.93
CA TRP A 91 -9.07 5.02 21.86
C TRP A 91 -9.00 6.00 20.67
N LEU A 92 -9.98 6.90 20.54
CA LEU A 92 -10.04 7.82 19.39
C LEU A 92 -10.09 9.28 19.84
N ALA A 93 -11.08 9.66 20.65
CA ALA A 93 -11.30 11.06 21.02
C ALA A 93 -10.11 11.67 21.76
N GLY A 94 -9.43 10.89 22.61
CA GLY A 94 -8.25 11.33 23.37
C GLY A 94 -6.97 11.48 22.53
N ASP A 95 -6.90 10.82 21.37
CA ASP A 95 -5.72 10.77 20.52
C ASP A 95 -5.86 11.59 19.21
N MET A 96 -7.02 12.20 19.00
CA MET A 96 -7.28 13.11 17.89
C MET A 96 -7.17 14.56 18.35
N HIS A 97 -5.96 15.12 18.28
CA HIS A 97 -5.78 16.55 18.59
C HIS A 97 -6.04 17.38 17.35
N ILE A 98 -7.04 18.28 17.44
CA ILE A 98 -7.41 19.17 16.35
C ILE A 98 -7.17 20.61 16.78
N TYR A 99 -6.71 21.43 15.85
CA TYR A 99 -6.38 22.84 16.08
C TYR A 99 -7.15 23.70 15.10
N GLU A 100 -7.71 24.82 15.58
CA GLU A 100 -8.29 25.89 14.79
C GLU A 100 -7.37 27.11 14.89
N GLU A 101 -6.89 27.65 13.77
CA GLU A 101 -5.93 28.76 13.70
C GLU A 101 -4.67 28.59 14.60
N ASN A 102 -4.23 27.35 14.83
CA ASN A 102 -3.16 26.87 15.72
C ASN A 102 -3.51 26.78 17.22
N GLU A 103 -4.75 27.12 17.62
CA GLU A 103 -5.22 26.89 18.99
C GLU A 103 -5.89 25.50 19.10
N PRO A 104 -5.60 24.71 20.14
CA PRO A 104 -6.20 23.40 20.29
C PRO A 104 -7.70 23.52 20.58
N LEU A 105 -8.49 22.71 19.88
CA LEU A 105 -9.92 22.58 20.16
C LEU A 105 -10.16 21.84 21.48
N SER A 106 -11.28 22.10 22.13
CA SER A 106 -11.73 21.35 23.30
C SER A 106 -12.00 19.89 22.95
N ALA A 107 -12.06 19.02 23.96
CA ALA A 107 -12.40 17.61 23.77
C ALA A 107 -13.74 17.46 23.02
N PRO A 108 -13.83 16.51 22.07
CA PRO A 108 -15.05 16.32 21.30
C PRO A 108 -16.16 15.68 22.11
N THR A 109 -17.38 15.88 21.64
CA THR A 109 -18.53 15.05 22.02
C THR A 109 -18.67 13.89 21.05
N ILE A 110 -19.02 12.70 21.55
CA ILE A 110 -19.34 11.55 20.70
C ILE A 110 -20.83 11.67 20.35
N ALA A 111 -21.12 12.02 19.09
CA ALA A 111 -22.50 12.23 18.64
C ALA A 111 -23.20 10.93 18.29
N ALA A 112 -22.47 9.98 17.66
CA ALA A 112 -23.00 8.68 17.28
C ALA A 112 -21.91 7.62 17.24
N THR A 113 -22.29 6.36 17.52
CA THR A 113 -21.43 5.17 17.32
C THR A 113 -22.26 4.04 16.76
N ARG A 114 -21.64 3.21 15.91
CA ARG A 114 -22.30 2.06 15.30
C ARG A 114 -21.31 0.94 14.98
N VAL A 115 -21.76 -0.31 15.08
CA VAL A 115 -21.06 -1.46 14.50
C VAL A 115 -21.40 -1.59 13.03
N SER A 116 -20.39 -1.75 12.19
CA SER A 116 -20.55 -1.94 10.75
C SER A 116 -19.82 -3.18 10.26
N LEU A 117 -20.26 -3.71 9.11
CA LEU A 117 -19.61 -4.82 8.42
C LEU A 117 -18.32 -4.34 7.72
N PRO A 118 -17.29 -5.18 7.58
CA PRO A 118 -16.08 -4.83 6.82
C PRO A 118 -16.37 -4.59 5.33
N SER A 119 -17.42 -5.23 4.80
CA SER A 119 -17.85 -5.09 3.40
C SER A 119 -18.75 -3.87 3.15
N ASP A 120 -19.15 -3.15 4.20
CA ASP A 120 -20.00 -1.98 4.08
C ASP A 120 -19.26 -0.84 3.37
N ARG A 121 -19.90 -0.28 2.33
CA ARG A 121 -19.33 0.75 1.46
C ARG A 121 -19.73 2.19 1.85
N ALA A 122 -20.31 2.37 3.04
CA ALA A 122 -20.80 3.68 3.48
C ALA A 122 -19.69 4.74 3.51
N PHE A 123 -18.42 4.37 3.72
CA PHE A 123 -17.29 5.29 3.73
C PHE A 123 -16.76 5.67 2.33
N GLU A 124 -17.52 5.47 1.28
CA GLU A 124 -17.20 6.02 -0.05
C GLU A 124 -17.39 7.53 -0.14
N SER A 125 -18.31 8.10 0.65
CA SER A 125 -18.52 9.54 0.77
C SER A 125 -18.90 9.94 2.20
N TYR A 126 -18.69 11.21 2.55
CA TYR A 126 -19.11 11.75 3.83
C TYR A 126 -20.62 11.58 4.07
N ALA A 127 -21.45 11.89 3.04
CA ALA A 127 -22.89 11.79 3.15
C ALA A 127 -23.38 10.36 3.42
N THR A 128 -22.76 9.36 2.76
CA THR A 128 -23.10 7.96 2.98
C THR A 128 -22.59 7.44 4.32
N ALA A 129 -21.43 7.91 4.79
CA ALA A 129 -20.89 7.55 6.11
C ALA A 129 -21.79 8.10 7.24
N LEU A 130 -22.22 9.35 7.14
CA LEU A 130 -23.12 9.97 8.10
C LEU A 130 -24.51 9.30 8.09
N ALA A 131 -25.06 8.99 6.90
CA ALA A 131 -26.32 8.27 6.76
C ALA A 131 -26.24 6.86 7.37
N ASN A 132 -25.09 6.19 7.28
CA ASN A 132 -24.88 4.89 7.89
C ASN A 132 -24.91 4.98 9.43
N LEU A 133 -24.31 5.98 10.03
CA LEU A 133 -24.37 6.22 11.49
C LEU A 133 -25.78 6.44 11.99
N ALA A 134 -26.62 7.10 11.19
CA ALA A 134 -28.04 7.34 11.50
C ALA A 134 -28.96 6.14 11.16
N ALA A 135 -28.45 5.11 10.47
CA ALA A 135 -29.25 3.94 10.09
C ALA A 135 -29.51 3.03 11.30
N PRO A 136 -30.55 2.17 11.25
CA PRO A 136 -30.79 1.16 12.30
C PRO A 136 -29.58 0.28 12.56
N GLU A 137 -29.40 -0.15 13.79
CA GLU A 137 -28.35 -1.11 14.16
C GLU A 137 -28.46 -2.40 13.34
N LEU A 138 -27.34 -3.13 13.23
CA LEU A 138 -27.36 -4.45 12.62
C LEU A 138 -28.27 -5.40 13.43
N PRO A 139 -28.99 -6.32 12.77
CA PRO A 139 -29.80 -7.31 13.48
C PRO A 139 -28.98 -8.08 14.51
N PRO A 140 -29.54 -8.37 15.72
CA PRO A 140 -28.81 -9.07 16.78
C PRO A 140 -28.31 -10.47 16.40
N ASP A 141 -28.95 -11.11 15.42
CA ASP A 141 -28.63 -12.43 14.88
C ASP A 141 -27.56 -12.39 13.76
N THR A 142 -26.96 -11.22 13.49
CA THR A 142 -25.90 -11.08 12.50
C THR A 142 -24.64 -11.83 12.94
N GLU A 143 -24.23 -12.85 12.18
CA GLU A 143 -23.01 -13.62 12.42
C GLU A 143 -21.76 -12.83 12.00
N LEU A 144 -21.40 -11.82 12.79
CA LEU A 144 -20.23 -10.97 12.55
C LEU A 144 -19.10 -11.38 13.50
N MET A 145 -18.01 -11.92 12.96
CA MET A 145 -16.80 -12.17 13.77
C MET A 145 -16.31 -10.86 14.40
N TRP A 146 -16.08 -10.85 15.71
CA TRP A 146 -15.66 -9.65 16.43
C TRP A 146 -14.37 -9.03 15.85
N SER A 147 -13.43 -9.88 15.38
CA SER A 147 -12.18 -9.46 14.77
C SER A 147 -12.34 -8.78 13.39
N GLN A 148 -13.49 -8.92 12.78
CA GLN A 148 -13.83 -8.28 11.50
C GLN A 148 -14.77 -7.09 11.66
N ALA A 149 -15.34 -6.90 12.85
CA ALA A 149 -16.28 -5.82 13.12
C ALA A 149 -15.59 -4.46 13.05
N MET A 150 -16.29 -3.49 12.47
CA MET A 150 -15.84 -2.11 12.38
C MET A 150 -16.64 -1.23 13.34
N LEU A 151 -15.99 -0.28 13.97
CA LEU A 151 -16.62 0.82 14.68
C LEU A 151 -16.70 2.02 13.75
N ASP A 152 -17.91 2.50 13.49
CA ASP A 152 -18.15 3.83 12.92
C ASP A 152 -18.48 4.78 14.07
N VAL A 153 -17.86 5.96 14.08
CA VAL A 153 -18.02 6.97 15.13
C VAL A 153 -18.08 8.37 14.55
N GLU A 154 -18.95 9.21 15.10
CA GLU A 154 -19.01 10.64 14.85
C GLU A 154 -18.55 11.40 16.09
N LEU A 155 -17.52 12.23 15.91
CA LEU A 155 -17.00 13.16 16.92
C LEU A 155 -17.33 14.58 16.48
N GLU A 156 -17.86 15.39 17.41
CA GLU A 156 -18.17 16.79 17.17
C GLU A 156 -17.31 17.70 18.05
N TYR A 157 -16.63 18.64 17.40
CA TYR A 157 -15.81 19.67 18.04
C TYR A 157 -16.43 21.04 17.83
N PRO A 158 -16.59 21.85 18.88
CA PRO A 158 -17.02 23.25 18.71
C PRO A 158 -15.91 24.06 18.05
N ILE A 159 -16.26 24.84 17.01
CA ILE A 159 -15.36 25.71 16.25
C ILE A 159 -15.91 27.14 16.16
N ALA A 160 -15.02 28.09 15.94
CA ALA A 160 -15.40 29.50 15.76
C ALA A 160 -16.02 29.75 14.38
N SER A 161 -15.47 29.14 13.32
CA SER A 161 -15.96 29.30 11.95
C SER A 161 -15.63 28.12 11.06
N GLU A 162 -16.52 27.76 10.15
CA GLU A 162 -16.28 26.75 9.11
C GLU A 162 -15.20 27.17 8.10
N GLN A 163 -14.84 28.46 8.04
CA GLN A 163 -13.81 29.00 7.16
C GLN A 163 -12.43 29.09 7.83
N SER A 164 -12.35 28.73 9.11
CA SER A 164 -11.08 28.70 9.84
C SER A 164 -10.10 27.68 9.24
N ARG A 165 -8.82 27.87 9.51
CA ARG A 165 -7.77 26.92 9.10
C ARG A 165 -7.61 25.85 10.15
N PHE A 166 -7.81 24.61 9.75
CA PHE A 166 -7.69 23.46 10.64
C PHE A 166 -6.37 22.71 10.44
N SER A 167 -5.83 22.22 11.55
CA SER A 167 -4.73 21.29 11.57
C SER A 167 -5.06 20.13 12.50
N ILE A 168 -4.52 18.95 12.21
CA ILE A 168 -4.72 17.78 13.06
C ILE A 168 -3.38 17.18 13.45
N GLN A 169 -3.34 16.57 14.62
CA GLN A 169 -2.24 15.72 15.06
C GLN A 169 -2.82 14.40 15.54
N PRO A 170 -3.02 13.44 14.63
CA PRO A 170 -3.52 12.12 14.98
C PRO A 170 -2.42 11.33 15.67
N ALA A 171 -2.66 10.87 16.91
CA ALA A 171 -1.77 10.01 17.68
C ALA A 171 -2.34 8.57 17.71
N LEU A 172 -2.71 8.05 16.53
CA LEU A 172 -3.44 6.80 16.35
C LEU A 172 -2.52 5.58 16.12
N ALA A 173 -1.20 5.75 16.10
CA ALA A 173 -0.24 4.66 15.86
C ALA A 173 -0.37 3.50 16.84
N ARG A 174 -0.87 3.75 18.05
CA ARG A 174 -1.08 2.71 19.07
C ARG A 174 -2.15 1.67 18.72
N LEU A 175 -3.00 1.93 17.71
CA LEU A 175 -4.07 1.02 17.29
C LEU A 175 -3.57 -0.24 16.61
N GLY A 176 -2.35 -0.23 16.04
CA GLY A 176 -1.75 -1.39 15.39
C GLY A 176 -0.23 -1.28 15.28
N LEU A 177 0.44 -2.36 14.87
CA LEU A 177 1.88 -2.31 14.56
C LEU A 177 2.16 -1.42 13.35
N ARG A 178 1.24 -1.43 12.39
CA ARG A 178 1.20 -0.50 11.25
C ARG A 178 -0.20 0.10 11.20
N THR A 179 -0.31 1.38 11.44
CA THR A 179 -1.59 2.11 11.34
C THR A 179 -1.55 2.99 10.12
N ASN A 180 -2.46 2.75 9.18
CA ASN A 180 -2.66 3.59 8.01
C ASN A 180 -3.93 4.42 8.20
N THR A 181 -3.81 5.73 8.19
CA THR A 181 -4.94 6.65 8.33
C THR A 181 -5.20 7.34 7.00
N VAL A 182 -6.39 7.12 6.45
CA VAL A 182 -6.87 7.77 5.24
C VAL A 182 -7.91 8.78 5.64
N LEU A 183 -7.59 10.05 5.47
CA LEU A 183 -8.40 11.19 5.87
C LEU A 183 -8.88 11.98 4.66
N ARG A 184 -10.17 12.34 4.64
CA ARG A 184 -10.74 13.29 3.68
C ARG A 184 -11.25 14.52 4.42
N PHE A 185 -10.73 15.66 4.03
CA PHE A 185 -11.20 16.95 4.51
C PHE A 185 -12.12 17.59 3.46
N GLU A 186 -13.40 17.72 3.78
CA GLU A 186 -14.36 18.45 2.95
C GLU A 186 -14.36 19.92 3.34
N LEU A 187 -14.05 20.79 2.37
CA LEU A 187 -14.14 22.23 2.57
C LEU A 187 -15.58 22.71 2.41
N PRO A 188 -15.93 23.89 2.98
CA PRO A 188 -17.27 24.47 2.84
C PRO A 188 -17.72 24.70 1.40
N ASN A 189 -16.78 24.87 0.46
CA ASN A 189 -17.05 25.01 -0.97
C ASN A 189 -17.33 23.69 -1.71
N GLY A 190 -17.39 22.57 -0.98
CA GLY A 190 -17.61 21.22 -1.53
C GLY A 190 -16.39 20.56 -2.14
N SER A 191 -15.21 21.20 -2.10
CA SER A 191 -13.97 20.54 -2.54
C SER A 191 -13.43 19.63 -1.45
N GLU A 192 -12.88 18.47 -1.82
CA GLU A 192 -12.27 17.52 -0.92
C GLU A 192 -10.75 17.51 -1.03
N ARG A 193 -10.09 17.26 0.09
CA ARG A 193 -8.65 17.04 0.16
C ARG A 193 -8.38 15.73 0.86
N ALA A 194 -7.68 14.84 0.19
CA ALA A 194 -7.30 13.52 0.72
C ALA A 194 -5.89 13.56 1.30
N PHE A 195 -5.71 12.88 2.42
CA PHE A 195 -4.45 12.69 3.10
C PHE A 195 -4.32 11.21 3.46
N GLU A 196 -3.11 10.70 3.39
CA GLU A 196 -2.78 9.35 3.85
C GLU A 196 -1.52 9.41 4.70
N TYR A 197 -1.57 8.78 5.88
CA TYR A 197 -0.44 8.75 6.82
C TYR A 197 -0.19 7.33 7.30
N LEU A 198 1.09 7.01 7.45
CA LEU A 198 1.54 5.81 8.16
C LEU A 198 2.01 6.20 9.57
N GLY A 199 1.40 5.60 10.60
CA GLY A 199 1.70 5.91 12.00
C GLY A 199 1.27 7.32 12.41
N ASP A 200 2.13 7.98 13.19
CA ASP A 200 1.88 9.34 13.68
C ASP A 200 2.64 10.36 12.84
N PRO A 201 1.97 11.11 11.96
CA PRO A 201 2.61 12.05 11.05
C PRO A 201 3.05 13.36 11.73
N GLY A 202 2.71 13.56 13.01
CA GLY A 202 2.81 14.84 13.69
C GLY A 202 1.70 15.80 13.29
N LEU A 203 1.96 17.12 13.32
CA LEU A 203 0.96 18.14 12.99
C LEU A 203 0.77 18.27 11.48
N VAL A 204 -0.44 17.97 11.03
CA VAL A 204 -0.84 18.03 9.60
C VAL A 204 -1.82 19.19 9.39
N ARG A 205 -1.51 20.07 8.46
CA ARG A 205 -2.41 21.14 8.04
C ARG A 205 -3.41 20.62 7.01
N LEU A 206 -4.70 20.76 7.29
CA LEU A 206 -5.78 20.26 6.41
C LEU A 206 -6.07 21.18 5.22
N ASP A 207 -5.47 22.37 5.19
CA ASP A 207 -5.50 23.27 4.04
C ASP A 207 -4.11 23.45 3.40
N PRO A 208 -3.48 22.35 2.89
CA PRO A 208 -2.25 22.46 2.15
C PRO A 208 -2.55 23.00 0.76
N ARG A 209 -1.66 23.82 0.24
CA ARG A 209 -1.67 24.17 -1.19
C ARG A 209 -1.41 22.88 -2.00
N TRP A 210 -1.98 22.78 -3.20
CA TRP A 210 -1.88 21.59 -4.08
C TRP A 210 -0.46 20.99 -4.19
N TYR A 211 0.58 21.84 -4.17
CA TYR A 211 1.98 21.39 -4.23
C TYR A 211 2.45 20.67 -2.95
N GLN A 212 1.85 20.95 -1.78
CA GLN A 212 2.16 20.25 -0.53
C GLN A 212 1.55 18.85 -0.55
N ALA A 213 0.32 18.71 -1.07
CA ALA A 213 -0.28 17.41 -1.31
C ALA A 213 0.56 16.60 -2.32
N ALA A 214 0.93 17.21 -3.45
CA ALA A 214 1.81 16.57 -4.44
C ALA A 214 3.12 16.08 -3.83
N PHE A 215 3.77 16.88 -2.97
CA PHE A 215 5.02 16.49 -2.31
C PHE A 215 4.82 15.30 -1.36
N SER A 216 3.70 15.23 -0.64
CA SER A 216 3.38 14.09 0.24
C SER A 216 3.25 12.78 -0.57
N PHE A 217 2.57 12.82 -1.73
CA PHE A 217 2.46 11.65 -2.60
C PHE A 217 3.80 11.27 -3.28
N VAL A 218 4.65 12.26 -3.62
CA VAL A 218 6.03 11.98 -4.06
C VAL A 218 6.81 11.27 -2.96
N SER A 219 6.72 11.74 -1.71
CA SER A 219 7.37 11.11 -0.56
C SER A 219 6.87 9.67 -0.35
N LEU A 220 5.56 9.45 -0.46
CA LEU A 220 4.95 8.13 -0.32
C LEU A 220 5.45 7.16 -1.41
N GLY A 221 5.49 7.60 -2.67
CA GLY A 221 6.02 6.80 -3.78
C GLY A 221 7.51 6.49 -3.63
N PHE A 222 8.30 7.44 -3.12
CA PHE A 222 9.72 7.24 -2.82
C PHE A 222 9.90 6.19 -1.72
N GLN A 223 9.15 6.30 -0.62
CA GLN A 223 9.18 5.34 0.48
C GLN A 223 8.71 3.95 0.05
N HIS A 224 7.69 3.87 -0.80
CA HIS A 224 7.19 2.61 -1.36
C HIS A 224 8.30 1.77 -2.02
N ILE A 225 9.21 2.41 -2.75
CA ILE A 225 10.37 1.72 -3.34
C ILE A 225 11.37 1.28 -2.29
N LEU A 226 11.63 2.08 -1.25
CA LEU A 226 12.60 1.74 -0.22
C LEU A 226 12.09 0.65 0.74
N ASP A 227 10.78 0.62 1.01
CA ASP A 227 10.13 -0.37 1.87
C ASP A 227 9.78 -1.66 1.10
N GLY A 228 9.60 -1.57 -0.22
CA GLY A 228 9.28 -2.70 -1.09
C GLY A 228 10.50 -3.56 -1.41
N ILE A 229 10.72 -4.65 -0.66
CA ILE A 229 11.85 -5.57 -0.89
C ILE A 229 11.80 -6.19 -2.30
N ASP A 230 10.61 -6.45 -2.84
CA ASP A 230 10.38 -6.91 -4.22
C ASP A 230 10.94 -5.93 -5.26
N HIS A 231 10.64 -4.63 -5.11
CA HIS A 231 11.18 -3.56 -5.96
C HIS A 231 12.71 -3.47 -5.84
N LEU A 232 13.23 -3.53 -4.61
CA LEU A 232 14.67 -3.49 -4.37
C LEU A 232 15.38 -4.66 -5.04
N LEU A 233 14.89 -5.90 -4.86
CA LEU A 233 15.48 -7.09 -5.49
C LEU A 233 15.38 -7.03 -7.01
N PHE A 234 14.27 -6.53 -7.55
CA PHE A 234 14.10 -6.33 -8.99
C PHE A 234 15.13 -5.32 -9.55
N ILE A 235 15.28 -4.15 -8.88
CA ILE A 235 16.28 -3.14 -9.26
C ILE A 235 17.70 -3.72 -9.17
N PHE A 236 18.02 -4.49 -8.12
CA PHE A 236 19.31 -5.16 -8.02
C PHE A 236 19.56 -6.12 -9.20
N CYS A 237 18.55 -6.88 -9.63
CA CYS A 237 18.65 -7.71 -10.84
C CYS A 237 18.93 -6.88 -12.09
N LEU A 238 18.42 -5.66 -12.19
CA LEU A 238 18.71 -4.76 -13.32
C LEU A 238 20.17 -4.25 -13.28
N VAL A 239 20.67 -3.92 -12.09
CA VAL A 239 21.98 -3.23 -11.92
C VAL A 239 23.15 -4.20 -11.94
N ILE A 240 23.01 -5.42 -11.39
CA ILE A 240 24.13 -6.37 -11.24
C ILE A 240 24.91 -6.57 -12.54
N PRO A 241 24.29 -6.87 -13.70
CA PRO A 241 25.03 -7.06 -14.96
C PRO A 241 25.38 -5.76 -15.69
N PHE A 242 24.67 -4.66 -15.44
CA PHE A 242 24.81 -3.40 -16.18
C PHE A 242 24.92 -2.21 -15.24
N ARG A 243 26.12 -1.69 -15.03
CA ARG A 243 26.41 -0.63 -14.07
C ARG A 243 26.67 0.73 -14.75
N ARG A 244 25.85 1.05 -15.77
CA ARG A 244 25.88 2.36 -16.45
C ARG A 244 24.54 3.04 -16.24
N LEU A 245 24.53 4.18 -15.55
CA LEU A 245 23.32 4.88 -15.13
C LEU A 245 22.41 5.24 -16.34
N ARG A 246 22.97 5.86 -17.38
CA ARG A 246 22.18 6.36 -18.53
C ARG A 246 21.30 5.30 -19.21
N PRO A 247 21.79 4.10 -19.58
CA PRO A 247 20.92 3.06 -20.15
C PRO A 247 19.90 2.51 -19.16
N LEU A 248 20.27 2.43 -17.87
CA LEU A 248 19.36 1.90 -16.83
C LEU A 248 18.20 2.85 -16.53
N VAL A 249 18.39 4.17 -16.62
CA VAL A 249 17.29 5.14 -16.49
C VAL A 249 16.15 4.79 -17.45
N GLY A 250 16.43 4.56 -18.74
CA GLY A 250 15.39 4.19 -19.69
C GLY A 250 14.67 2.88 -19.37
N VAL A 251 15.39 1.89 -18.80
CA VAL A 251 14.79 0.61 -18.37
C VAL A 251 13.88 0.82 -17.17
N VAL A 252 14.33 1.59 -16.18
CA VAL A 252 13.58 1.90 -14.94
C VAL A 252 12.35 2.75 -15.27
N THR A 253 12.50 3.81 -16.08
CA THR A 253 11.36 4.62 -16.53
C THR A 253 10.33 3.78 -17.29
N SER A 254 10.77 2.83 -18.11
CA SER A 254 9.87 1.88 -18.79
C SER A 254 9.05 1.05 -17.80
N PHE A 255 9.67 0.57 -16.71
CA PHE A 255 8.98 -0.10 -15.62
C PHE A 255 7.98 0.82 -14.93
N THR A 256 8.38 2.06 -14.55
CA THR A 256 7.51 3.04 -13.89
C THR A 256 6.31 3.41 -14.75
N VAL A 257 6.48 3.59 -16.05
CA VAL A 257 5.37 3.85 -16.98
C VAL A 257 4.38 2.68 -16.99
N ALA A 258 4.88 1.45 -17.10
CA ALA A 258 4.04 0.25 -17.09
C ALA A 258 3.30 0.08 -15.75
N HIS A 259 4.02 0.27 -14.64
CA HIS A 259 3.48 0.25 -13.28
C HIS A 259 2.35 1.29 -13.14
N SER A 260 2.57 2.51 -13.64
CA SER A 260 1.56 3.59 -13.63
C SER A 260 0.30 3.21 -14.40
N ILE A 261 0.43 2.56 -15.56
CA ILE A 261 -0.72 2.13 -16.38
C ILE A 261 -1.61 1.17 -15.59
N THR A 262 -1.05 0.14 -14.97
CA THR A 262 -1.83 -0.86 -14.23
C THR A 262 -2.33 -0.33 -12.91
N LEU A 263 -1.60 0.56 -12.25
CA LEU A 263 -2.04 1.26 -11.06
C LEU A 263 -3.28 2.13 -11.36
N ILE A 264 -3.22 2.94 -12.42
CA ILE A 264 -4.34 3.78 -12.87
C ILE A 264 -5.53 2.91 -13.32
N ALA A 265 -5.28 1.84 -14.08
CA ALA A 265 -6.32 0.91 -14.50
C ALA A 265 -7.03 0.25 -13.31
N SER A 266 -6.27 -0.14 -12.29
CA SER A 266 -6.85 -0.69 -11.06
C SER A 266 -7.65 0.34 -10.28
N ALA A 267 -7.17 1.58 -10.20
CA ALA A 267 -7.88 2.71 -9.61
C ALA A 267 -9.22 2.97 -10.31
N ALA A 268 -9.24 2.84 -11.62
CA ALA A 268 -10.44 2.96 -12.44
C ALA A 268 -11.38 1.74 -12.35
N GLY A 269 -11.09 0.76 -11.49
CA GLY A 269 -11.93 -0.43 -11.30
C GLY A 269 -11.80 -1.47 -12.42
N LEU A 270 -10.76 -1.39 -13.28
CA LEU A 270 -10.54 -2.33 -14.37
C LEU A 270 -9.81 -3.62 -13.94
N ALA A 271 -9.29 -3.66 -12.72
CA ALA A 271 -8.67 -4.87 -12.17
C ALA A 271 -9.72 -5.91 -11.77
N PRO A 272 -9.45 -7.22 -11.90
CA PRO A 272 -10.32 -8.26 -11.40
C PRO A 272 -10.61 -8.13 -9.91
N SER A 273 -11.87 -8.32 -9.52
CA SER A 273 -12.31 -8.20 -8.11
C SER A 273 -12.22 -9.51 -7.32
N GLY A 274 -11.78 -10.60 -7.95
CA GLY A 274 -11.69 -11.92 -7.31
C GLY A 274 -10.60 -11.98 -6.24
N LEU A 275 -10.90 -12.60 -5.10
CA LEU A 275 -9.94 -12.78 -3.99
C LEU A 275 -8.69 -13.58 -4.37
N TRP A 276 -8.74 -14.33 -5.47
CA TRP A 276 -7.60 -15.06 -6.03
C TRP A 276 -6.58 -14.16 -6.75
N PHE A 277 -7.01 -12.96 -7.17
CA PHE A 277 -6.18 -12.10 -8.03
C PHE A 277 -4.99 -11.50 -7.28
N PRO A 278 -5.11 -10.94 -6.05
CA PRO A 278 -3.93 -10.44 -5.30
C PRO A 278 -2.86 -11.51 -5.08
N PRO A 279 -3.17 -12.72 -4.56
CA PRO A 279 -2.17 -13.77 -4.41
C PRO A 279 -1.52 -14.20 -5.73
N LEU A 280 -2.27 -14.22 -6.84
CA LEU A 280 -1.71 -14.48 -8.16
C LEU A 280 -0.66 -13.42 -8.55
N ILE A 281 -0.99 -12.14 -8.36
CA ILE A 281 -0.07 -11.04 -8.68
C ILE A 281 1.21 -11.14 -7.83
N GLU A 282 1.12 -11.47 -6.55
CA GLU A 282 2.29 -11.67 -5.68
C GLU A 282 3.18 -12.82 -6.18
N VAL A 283 2.59 -13.93 -6.65
CA VAL A 283 3.34 -15.02 -7.30
C VAL A 283 4.05 -14.53 -8.55
N LEU A 284 3.37 -13.76 -9.40
CA LEU A 284 3.93 -13.25 -10.65
C LEU A 284 5.04 -12.21 -10.39
N ILE A 285 4.92 -11.39 -9.35
CA ILE A 285 5.98 -10.47 -8.89
C ILE A 285 7.23 -11.28 -8.51
N ALA A 286 7.08 -12.27 -7.62
CA ALA A 286 8.19 -13.11 -7.22
C ALA A 286 8.82 -13.86 -8.41
N LEU A 287 8.00 -14.40 -9.31
CA LEU A 287 8.43 -15.06 -10.55
C LEU A 287 9.24 -14.12 -11.45
N SER A 288 8.85 -12.83 -11.55
CA SER A 288 9.58 -11.83 -12.33
C SER A 288 11.00 -11.62 -11.82
N ILE A 289 11.19 -11.63 -10.50
CA ILE A 289 12.51 -11.50 -9.85
C ILE A 289 13.35 -12.74 -10.12
N VAL A 290 12.77 -13.95 -9.99
CA VAL A 290 13.43 -15.22 -10.34
C VAL A 290 13.90 -15.19 -11.80
N TYR A 291 13.01 -14.81 -12.72
CA TYR A 291 13.34 -14.70 -14.15
C TYR A 291 14.52 -13.77 -14.41
N MET A 292 14.50 -12.56 -13.84
CA MET A 292 15.57 -11.57 -14.03
C MET A 292 16.89 -12.04 -13.44
N ALA A 293 16.87 -12.72 -12.32
CA ALA A 293 18.07 -13.27 -11.69
C ALA A 293 18.65 -14.43 -12.52
N LEU A 294 17.82 -15.31 -13.06
CA LEU A 294 18.26 -16.39 -13.96
C LEU A 294 18.80 -15.85 -15.29
N GLU A 295 18.17 -14.81 -15.87
CA GLU A 295 18.68 -14.15 -17.07
C GLU A 295 20.08 -13.57 -16.86
N ASN A 296 20.35 -13.00 -15.67
CA ASN A 296 21.70 -12.53 -15.32
C ASN A 296 22.74 -13.65 -15.29
N ILE A 297 22.36 -14.85 -14.82
CA ILE A 297 23.25 -16.03 -14.75
C ILE A 297 23.56 -16.56 -16.15
N VAL A 298 22.55 -16.66 -17.01
CA VAL A 298 22.70 -17.17 -18.38
C VAL A 298 23.44 -16.19 -19.28
N GLY A 299 23.11 -14.91 -19.19
CA GLY A 299 23.73 -13.85 -19.99
C GLY A 299 22.72 -12.78 -20.39
N ALA A 300 22.65 -11.75 -19.58
CA ALA A 300 21.70 -10.64 -19.73
C ALA A 300 21.98 -9.79 -20.99
N ARG A 301 20.93 -9.32 -21.65
CA ARG A 301 20.99 -8.47 -22.86
C ARG A 301 20.30 -7.16 -22.63
N LEU A 302 21.05 -6.05 -22.60
CA LEU A 302 20.54 -4.72 -22.29
C LEU A 302 19.52 -4.20 -23.29
N ASP A 303 19.69 -4.54 -24.57
CA ASP A 303 18.84 -4.11 -25.69
C ASP A 303 17.36 -4.48 -25.54
N ARG A 304 17.06 -5.59 -24.83
CA ARG A 304 15.70 -6.10 -24.61
C ARG A 304 15.15 -5.80 -23.21
N ARG A 305 15.98 -5.34 -22.30
CA ARG A 305 15.59 -5.19 -20.88
C ARG A 305 14.47 -4.20 -20.65
N TRP A 306 14.39 -3.15 -21.42
CA TRP A 306 13.29 -2.19 -21.30
C TRP A 306 11.92 -2.82 -21.57
N MET A 307 11.82 -3.76 -22.54
CA MET A 307 10.57 -4.47 -22.83
C MET A 307 10.21 -5.45 -21.72
N ILE A 308 11.21 -6.17 -21.17
CA ILE A 308 11.02 -7.10 -20.06
C ILE A 308 10.61 -6.33 -18.80
N ALA A 309 11.31 -5.23 -18.52
CA ALA A 309 10.98 -4.35 -17.39
C ALA A 309 9.57 -3.73 -17.53
N PHE A 310 9.17 -3.34 -18.75
CA PHE A 310 7.81 -2.90 -19.05
C PHE A 310 6.78 -3.99 -18.72
N GLY A 311 6.97 -5.21 -19.22
CA GLY A 311 6.08 -6.34 -18.94
C GLY A 311 5.94 -6.63 -17.45
N PHE A 312 7.04 -6.63 -16.71
CA PHE A 312 7.02 -6.83 -15.28
C PHE A 312 6.47 -5.64 -14.49
N GLY A 313 6.70 -4.41 -14.96
CA GLY A 313 6.08 -3.21 -14.42
C GLY A 313 4.55 -3.27 -14.44
N LEU A 314 3.94 -3.82 -15.52
CA LEU A 314 2.50 -4.06 -15.57
C LEU A 314 2.02 -5.01 -14.45
N VAL A 315 2.79 -6.04 -14.13
CA VAL A 315 2.46 -6.96 -13.05
C VAL A 315 2.59 -6.28 -11.68
N HIS A 316 3.74 -5.60 -11.43
CA HIS A 316 4.02 -4.96 -10.15
C HIS A 316 3.00 -3.85 -9.80
N GLY A 317 2.52 -3.09 -10.79
CA GLY A 317 1.53 -2.05 -10.57
C GLY A 317 0.17 -2.58 -10.06
N PHE A 318 -0.20 -3.81 -10.39
CA PHE A 318 -1.36 -4.46 -9.77
C PHE A 318 -1.11 -4.82 -8.30
N GLY A 319 0.12 -5.18 -7.90
CA GLY A 319 0.44 -5.57 -6.52
C GLY A 319 0.13 -4.48 -5.50
N PHE A 320 0.52 -3.25 -5.79
CA PHE A 320 0.26 -2.10 -4.91
C PHE A 320 -1.20 -1.62 -4.97
N SER A 321 -1.88 -1.89 -6.08
CA SER A 321 -3.24 -1.40 -6.30
C SER A 321 -4.26 -1.89 -5.26
N PHE A 322 -4.03 -3.03 -4.63
CA PHE A 322 -4.93 -3.56 -3.58
C PHE A 322 -4.76 -2.82 -2.27
N ALA A 323 -3.53 -2.54 -1.84
CA ALA A 323 -3.27 -1.70 -0.68
C ALA A 323 -3.74 -0.26 -0.92
N LEU A 324 -3.56 0.23 -2.15
CA LEU A 324 -4.00 1.56 -2.55
C LEU A 324 -5.52 1.66 -2.78
N ARG A 325 -6.22 0.56 -3.10
CA ARG A 325 -7.68 0.57 -3.33
C ARG A 325 -8.46 0.98 -2.08
N GLU A 326 -8.00 0.55 -0.92
CA GLU A 326 -8.54 1.01 0.37
C GLU A 326 -8.26 2.51 0.57
N SER A 327 -7.07 2.98 0.23
CA SER A 327 -6.67 4.38 0.31
C SER A 327 -7.31 5.25 -0.79
N MET A 328 -7.51 4.71 -2.00
CA MET A 328 -8.03 5.45 -3.16
C MET A 328 -9.54 5.63 -3.18
N GLN A 329 -10.31 4.92 -2.39
CA GLN A 329 -11.71 5.28 -2.12
C GLN A 329 -11.82 6.73 -1.65
N PHE A 330 -10.71 7.30 -1.19
CA PHE A 330 -10.58 8.62 -0.59
C PHE A 330 -9.78 9.65 -1.41
N ALA A 331 -9.22 9.30 -2.56
CA ALA A 331 -8.42 10.24 -3.37
C ALA A 331 -9.25 11.38 -4.03
N GLY A 332 -10.58 11.32 -3.94
CA GLY A 332 -11.49 12.39 -4.39
C GLY A 332 -11.23 12.89 -5.82
N SER A 333 -11.53 14.17 -6.08
CA SER A 333 -11.34 14.83 -7.38
C SER A 333 -9.87 14.96 -7.83
N HIS A 334 -8.89 14.69 -6.98
CA HIS A 334 -7.45 14.82 -7.27
C HIS A 334 -6.74 13.49 -7.51
N LEU A 335 -7.48 12.41 -7.76
CA LEU A 335 -6.95 11.06 -8.00
C LEU A 335 -5.80 11.06 -9.04
N ALA A 336 -5.98 11.73 -10.17
CA ALA A 336 -4.97 11.78 -11.22
C ALA A 336 -3.68 12.47 -10.75
N THR A 337 -3.79 13.61 -10.05
CA THR A 337 -2.63 14.35 -9.52
C THR A 337 -1.89 13.52 -8.48
N SER A 338 -2.60 12.87 -7.57
CA SER A 338 -2.02 12.01 -6.53
C SER A 338 -1.28 10.82 -7.13
N LEU A 339 -1.88 10.13 -8.10
CA LEU A 339 -1.25 9.01 -8.79
C LEU A 339 -0.01 9.43 -9.59
N LEU A 340 -0.06 10.56 -10.29
CA LEU A 340 1.10 11.08 -11.02
C LEU A 340 2.22 11.46 -10.05
N SER A 341 1.92 12.15 -8.97
CA SER A 341 2.89 12.52 -7.93
C SER A 341 3.52 11.30 -7.26
N PHE A 342 2.72 10.28 -6.96
CA PHE A 342 3.21 9.00 -6.44
C PHE A 342 4.19 8.35 -7.41
N ASN A 343 3.86 8.26 -8.70
CA ASN A 343 4.74 7.66 -9.71
C ASN A 343 6.04 8.46 -9.93
N VAL A 344 6.01 9.80 -9.76
CA VAL A 344 7.25 10.60 -9.71
C VAL A 344 8.10 10.18 -8.50
N GLY A 345 7.49 9.94 -7.34
CA GLY A 345 8.17 9.42 -6.16
C GLY A 345 8.79 8.04 -6.38
N VAL A 346 8.05 7.13 -7.01
CA VAL A 346 8.53 5.80 -7.42
C VAL A 346 9.78 5.91 -8.29
N GLU A 347 9.75 6.74 -9.34
CA GLU A 347 10.89 6.97 -10.24
C GLU A 347 12.10 7.51 -9.47
N LEU A 348 11.90 8.52 -8.61
CA LEU A 348 12.96 9.08 -7.79
C LEU A 348 13.56 8.05 -6.82
N GLY A 349 12.74 7.21 -6.20
CA GLY A 349 13.19 6.12 -5.32
C GLY A 349 14.06 5.12 -6.08
N GLN A 350 13.63 4.70 -7.25
CA GLN A 350 14.39 3.78 -8.11
C GLN A 350 15.72 4.39 -8.55
N LEU A 351 15.72 5.65 -9.00
CA LEU A 351 16.95 6.36 -9.37
C LEU A 351 17.91 6.52 -8.19
N PHE A 352 17.39 6.77 -6.99
CA PHE A 352 18.19 6.84 -5.76
C PHE A 352 18.85 5.49 -5.46
N VAL A 353 18.10 4.38 -5.53
CA VAL A 353 18.67 3.03 -5.34
C VAL A 353 19.73 2.72 -6.41
N LEU A 354 19.51 3.08 -7.68
CA LEU A 354 20.51 2.94 -8.74
C LEU A 354 21.79 3.73 -8.43
N ALA A 355 21.65 4.98 -7.98
CA ALA A 355 22.77 5.85 -7.68
C ALA A 355 23.65 5.32 -6.55
N LEU A 356 23.06 4.59 -5.57
CA LEU A 356 23.76 3.93 -4.48
C LEU A 356 24.34 2.57 -4.90
N ALA A 357 23.55 1.75 -5.60
CA ALA A 357 23.93 0.38 -5.94
C ALA A 357 25.07 0.31 -6.97
N ILE A 358 25.09 1.21 -7.97
CA ILE A 358 26.11 1.20 -9.02
C ILE A 358 27.54 1.38 -8.47
N PRO A 359 27.85 2.41 -7.66
CA PRO A 359 29.18 2.57 -7.09
C PRO A 359 29.59 1.39 -6.16
N VAL A 360 28.65 0.91 -5.34
CA VAL A 360 28.90 -0.19 -4.40
C VAL A 360 29.27 -1.47 -5.18
N LEU A 361 28.48 -1.82 -6.19
CA LEU A 361 28.73 -3.00 -7.01
C LEU A 361 30.03 -2.86 -7.83
N ASN A 362 30.31 -1.66 -8.39
CA ASN A 362 31.57 -1.41 -9.10
C ASN A 362 32.77 -1.58 -8.19
N TRP A 363 32.70 -1.08 -6.97
CA TRP A 363 33.78 -1.25 -5.98
C TRP A 363 33.95 -2.73 -5.62
N GLY A 364 32.84 -3.45 -5.35
CA GLY A 364 32.87 -4.87 -5.01
C GLY A 364 33.47 -5.73 -6.13
N PHE A 365 33.06 -5.50 -7.37
CA PHE A 365 33.57 -6.25 -8.53
C PHE A 365 35.02 -5.90 -8.90
N LYS A 366 35.47 -4.70 -8.53
CA LYS A 366 36.87 -4.32 -8.73
C LYS A 366 37.81 -4.88 -7.68
N HIS A 367 37.37 -5.04 -6.41
CA HIS A 367 38.26 -5.30 -5.29
C HIS A 367 38.00 -6.64 -4.59
N VAL A 368 36.79 -7.21 -4.68
CA VAL A 368 36.38 -8.38 -3.87
C VAL A 368 36.22 -9.63 -4.72
N VAL A 369 35.48 -9.55 -5.83
CA VAL A 369 35.13 -10.72 -6.65
C VAL A 369 35.10 -10.38 -8.13
N ALA A 370 35.56 -11.32 -8.98
CA ALA A 370 35.51 -11.14 -10.42
C ALA A 370 34.06 -10.92 -10.91
N GLU A 371 33.85 -9.98 -11.85
CA GLU A 371 32.56 -9.50 -12.31
C GLU A 371 31.57 -10.62 -12.66
N ARG A 372 32.01 -11.60 -13.48
CA ARG A 372 31.15 -12.72 -13.89
C ARG A 372 30.76 -13.60 -12.71
N MET A 373 31.71 -13.91 -11.82
CA MET A 373 31.46 -14.73 -10.63
C MET A 373 30.53 -13.99 -9.66
N GLY A 374 30.80 -12.71 -9.39
CA GLY A 374 29.96 -11.89 -8.52
C GLY A 374 28.53 -11.73 -9.06
N THR A 375 28.37 -11.56 -10.37
CA THR A 375 27.05 -11.54 -11.01
C THR A 375 26.29 -12.84 -10.78
N ILE A 376 26.95 -13.99 -10.94
CA ILE A 376 26.32 -15.31 -10.72
C ILE A 376 25.94 -15.48 -9.24
N ILE A 377 26.86 -15.18 -8.31
CA ILE A 377 26.63 -15.36 -6.87
C ILE A 377 25.47 -14.48 -6.40
N LEU A 378 25.51 -13.18 -6.69
CA LEU A 378 24.46 -12.26 -6.26
C LEU A 378 23.11 -12.62 -6.88
N SER A 379 23.08 -12.96 -8.17
CA SER A 379 21.85 -13.37 -8.83
C SER A 379 21.31 -14.69 -8.30
N ALA A 380 22.17 -15.64 -7.93
CA ALA A 380 21.76 -16.91 -7.32
C ALA A 380 21.12 -16.68 -5.94
N PHE A 381 21.66 -15.78 -5.11
CA PHE A 381 21.04 -15.41 -3.84
C PHE A 381 19.66 -14.76 -4.02
N ILE A 382 19.55 -13.82 -4.97
CA ILE A 382 18.27 -13.19 -5.28
C ILE A 382 17.26 -14.23 -5.82
N ALA A 383 17.69 -15.09 -6.75
CA ALA A 383 16.82 -16.15 -7.28
C ALA A 383 16.34 -17.09 -6.18
N HIS A 384 17.22 -17.48 -5.25
CA HIS A 384 16.88 -18.35 -4.11
C HIS A 384 15.82 -17.69 -3.21
N THR A 385 16.02 -16.43 -2.81
CA THR A 385 15.08 -15.69 -1.97
C THR A 385 13.72 -15.53 -2.67
N ALA A 386 13.72 -15.11 -3.93
CA ALA A 386 12.51 -14.90 -4.70
C ALA A 386 11.77 -16.21 -5.01
N TRP A 387 12.52 -17.34 -5.17
CA TRP A 387 11.93 -18.66 -5.33
C TRP A 387 11.14 -19.10 -4.10
N HIS A 388 11.70 -18.93 -2.89
CA HIS A 388 10.99 -19.23 -1.65
C HIS A 388 9.73 -18.37 -1.52
N TRP A 389 9.83 -17.08 -1.79
CA TRP A 389 8.66 -16.19 -1.82
C TRP A 389 7.59 -16.66 -2.80
N MET A 390 8.01 -17.02 -4.00
CA MET A 390 7.09 -17.51 -5.02
C MET A 390 6.34 -18.77 -4.53
N LEU A 391 7.02 -19.70 -3.87
CA LEU A 391 6.39 -20.90 -3.30
C LEU A 391 5.42 -20.56 -2.17
N ASP A 392 5.81 -19.66 -1.26
CA ASP A 392 4.94 -19.21 -0.15
C ASP A 392 3.67 -18.56 -0.69
N ARG A 393 3.79 -17.65 -1.66
CA ARG A 393 2.64 -17.00 -2.29
C ARG A 393 1.81 -17.97 -3.13
N TRP A 394 2.45 -18.95 -3.76
CA TRP A 394 1.75 -20.01 -4.47
C TRP A 394 0.87 -20.85 -3.53
N THR A 395 1.33 -21.17 -2.32
CA THR A 395 0.52 -21.92 -1.35
C THR A 395 -0.75 -21.16 -0.94
N VAL A 396 -0.67 -19.84 -0.85
CA VAL A 396 -1.83 -18.98 -0.61
C VAL A 396 -2.75 -18.96 -1.83
N PHE A 397 -2.20 -18.75 -3.02
CA PHE A 397 -2.98 -18.74 -4.27
C PHE A 397 -3.72 -20.07 -4.51
N ALA A 398 -3.05 -21.20 -4.25
CA ALA A 398 -3.62 -22.55 -4.46
C ALA A 398 -4.84 -22.85 -3.57
N GLN A 399 -5.09 -22.06 -2.52
CA GLN A 399 -6.30 -22.21 -1.67
C GLN A 399 -7.54 -21.65 -2.35
N TYR A 400 -7.39 -20.79 -3.36
CA TYR A 400 -8.50 -20.19 -4.07
C TYR A 400 -8.92 -21.04 -5.27
N ARG A 401 -10.21 -21.28 -5.40
CA ARG A 401 -10.77 -21.82 -6.64
C ARG A 401 -10.89 -20.69 -7.65
N VAL A 402 -10.07 -20.72 -8.69
CA VAL A 402 -10.17 -19.77 -9.80
C VAL A 402 -11.43 -20.12 -10.58
N ALA A 403 -12.53 -19.46 -10.27
CA ALA A 403 -13.70 -19.50 -11.15
C ALA A 403 -13.39 -18.56 -12.33
N LEU A 404 -13.24 -19.12 -13.51
CA LEU A 404 -13.20 -18.32 -14.72
C LEU A 404 -14.53 -17.56 -14.83
N PRO A 405 -14.50 -16.25 -15.19
CA PRO A 405 -15.74 -15.50 -15.36
C PRO A 405 -16.60 -16.21 -16.43
N GLU A 406 -17.85 -16.43 -16.10
CA GLU A 406 -18.80 -16.95 -17.09
C GLU A 406 -18.80 -16.00 -18.30
N LEU A 407 -18.71 -16.58 -19.50
CA LEU A 407 -18.78 -15.84 -20.75
C LEU A 407 -20.22 -15.35 -20.96
N ASN A 408 -20.59 -14.31 -20.22
CA ASN A 408 -21.85 -13.60 -20.41
C ASN A 408 -21.59 -12.28 -21.18
N ASP A 409 -22.67 -11.68 -21.69
CA ASP A 409 -22.58 -10.44 -22.48
C ASP A 409 -21.81 -9.31 -21.77
N ALA A 410 -21.88 -9.26 -20.44
CA ALA A 410 -21.17 -8.25 -19.64
C ALA A 410 -19.64 -8.48 -19.62
N THR A 411 -19.19 -9.74 -19.52
CA THR A 411 -17.76 -10.09 -19.56
C THR A 411 -17.18 -9.91 -20.95
N VAL A 412 -17.94 -10.26 -22.00
CA VAL A 412 -17.54 -10.00 -23.40
C VAL A 412 -17.46 -8.50 -23.67
N ALA A 413 -18.44 -7.72 -23.23
CA ALA A 413 -18.41 -6.25 -23.38
C ALA A 413 -17.24 -5.61 -22.63
N SER A 414 -16.90 -6.11 -21.44
CA SER A 414 -15.75 -5.62 -20.66
C SER A 414 -14.42 -5.97 -21.35
N GLY A 415 -14.29 -7.19 -21.88
CA GLY A 415 -13.14 -7.61 -22.69
C GLY A 415 -12.96 -6.76 -23.96
N MET A 416 -14.06 -6.45 -24.66
CA MET A 416 -14.06 -5.58 -25.83
C MET A 416 -13.65 -4.12 -25.48
N ARG A 417 -14.13 -3.58 -24.34
CA ARG A 417 -13.71 -2.25 -23.87
C ARG A 417 -12.22 -2.20 -23.57
N LEU A 418 -11.68 -3.23 -22.90
CA LEU A 418 -10.25 -3.34 -22.63
C LEU A 418 -9.45 -3.40 -23.94
N LEU A 419 -9.87 -4.23 -24.90
CA LEU A 419 -9.22 -4.33 -26.21
C LEU A 419 -9.25 -2.99 -26.95
N MET A 420 -10.39 -2.30 -26.96
CA MET A 420 -10.51 -0.96 -27.54
C MET A 420 -9.57 0.05 -26.87
N ALA A 421 -9.50 0.04 -25.53
CA ALA A 421 -8.60 0.93 -24.79
C ALA A 421 -7.13 0.67 -25.15
N LEU A 422 -6.72 -0.60 -25.23
CA LEU A 422 -5.37 -1.00 -25.64
C LEU A 422 -5.06 -0.57 -27.09
N LEU A 423 -6.02 -0.71 -28.01
CA LEU A 423 -5.86 -0.26 -29.40
C LEU A 423 -5.75 1.26 -29.50
N ILE A 424 -6.54 2.01 -28.72
CA ILE A 424 -6.47 3.48 -28.68
C ILE A 424 -5.11 3.94 -28.14
N VAL A 425 -4.69 3.39 -26.99
CA VAL A 425 -3.39 3.74 -26.38
C VAL A 425 -2.22 3.34 -27.27
N GLY A 426 -2.26 2.13 -27.82
CA GLY A 426 -1.24 1.64 -28.77
C GLY A 426 -1.19 2.48 -30.06
N GLY A 427 -2.34 2.83 -30.61
CA GLY A 427 -2.45 3.70 -31.79
C GLY A 427 -1.98 5.11 -31.53
N ALA A 428 -2.34 5.70 -30.36
CA ALA A 428 -1.86 7.02 -29.96
C ALA A 428 -0.35 7.03 -29.75
N GLY A 429 0.20 6.02 -29.08
CA GLY A 429 1.64 5.84 -28.89
C GLY A 429 2.39 5.70 -30.22
N TRP A 430 1.86 4.91 -31.16
CA TRP A 430 2.42 4.77 -32.48
C TRP A 430 2.40 6.08 -33.30
N LEU A 431 1.29 6.83 -33.22
CA LEU A 431 1.17 8.14 -33.86
C LEU A 431 2.16 9.16 -33.29
N LEU A 432 2.36 9.16 -31.95
CA LEU A 432 3.36 10.01 -31.30
C LEU A 432 4.79 9.66 -31.72
N LEU A 433 5.11 8.37 -31.84
CA LEU A 433 6.41 7.92 -32.37
C LEU A 433 6.62 8.35 -33.82
N LEU A 434 5.60 8.25 -34.68
CA LEU A 434 5.66 8.74 -36.04
C LEU A 434 5.83 10.27 -36.14
N ALA A 435 5.12 11.00 -35.29
CA ALA A 435 5.22 12.45 -35.20
C ALA A 435 6.62 12.91 -34.75
N SER A 436 7.17 12.27 -33.71
CA SER A 436 8.52 12.56 -33.19
C SER A 436 9.61 12.21 -34.21
N GLY A 437 9.48 11.08 -34.91
CA GLY A 437 10.39 10.70 -36.00
C GLY A 437 10.39 11.71 -37.13
N ARG A 438 9.21 12.26 -37.50
CA ARG A 438 9.10 13.30 -38.52
C ARG A 438 9.64 14.67 -38.09
N LEU A 439 9.57 14.99 -36.79
CA LEU A 439 10.15 16.22 -36.20
C LEU A 439 11.67 16.16 -36.17
N MET A 440 12.25 14.99 -35.88
CA MET A 440 13.72 14.79 -35.90
C MET A 440 14.29 14.66 -37.32
N ALA A 441 13.49 14.26 -38.30
CA ALA A 441 13.91 14.12 -39.71
C ALA A 441 13.83 15.42 -40.53
N ARG A 442 13.43 16.57 -39.93
CA ARG A 442 13.53 17.87 -40.61
C ARG A 442 15.00 18.29 -40.65
N PRO A 443 15.66 18.31 -41.81
CA PRO A 443 17.01 18.83 -41.94
C PRO A 443 16.98 20.29 -41.49
N SER A 444 17.89 20.66 -40.60
CA SER A 444 18.04 22.05 -40.19
C SER A 444 18.39 22.86 -41.41
N LYS A 445 17.62 23.87 -41.75
CA LYS A 445 17.93 24.82 -42.84
C LYS A 445 19.30 25.48 -42.69
N PHE A 446 19.89 25.40 -41.52
CA PHE A 446 21.19 25.97 -41.16
C PHE A 446 22.39 25.29 -41.86
N THR A 447 22.27 24.04 -42.33
CA THR A 447 23.39 23.35 -43.01
C THR A 447 23.40 23.57 -44.52
N ASN A 448 22.34 24.09 -45.12
CA ASN A 448 22.32 24.41 -46.56
C ASN A 448 22.88 25.81 -46.85
N ASP A 449 22.73 26.76 -45.91
CA ASP A 449 23.27 28.12 -46.11
C ASP A 449 24.79 28.14 -45.98
N LEU A 450 25.39 27.30 -45.13
CA LEU A 450 26.84 27.17 -45.00
C LEU A 450 27.54 26.48 -46.20
N LYS A 451 26.80 25.68 -46.98
CA LYS A 451 27.36 25.07 -48.20
C LYS A 451 27.32 25.98 -49.41
N ASN A 452 26.44 26.96 -49.43
CA ASN A 452 26.36 27.94 -50.51
C ASN A 452 27.37 29.07 -50.31
N ASP A 453 27.71 29.46 -49.06
CA ASP A 453 28.72 30.48 -48.77
C ASP A 453 30.18 29.99 -48.93
N LEU A 454 30.40 28.69 -49.09
CA LEU A 454 31.74 28.12 -49.37
C LEU A 454 31.96 27.77 -50.83
N ALA A 455 30.98 28.07 -51.70
CA ALA A 455 31.05 27.82 -53.16
C ALA A 455 31.14 29.10 -54.02
N GLU A 456 31.17 30.29 -53.41
CA GLU A 456 31.59 31.55 -54.02
C GLU A 456 33.00 31.94 -53.51
#